data_2d3d31fd3478020e588fb93a1cdee335
#
_entry.id   2d3d31fd3478020e588fb93a1cdee335
#
_cell.length_a   1.000
_cell.length_b   1.000
_cell.length_c   1.000
_cell.angle_alpha   90.00
_cell.angle_beta   90.00
_cell.angle_gamma   90.00
#
_symmetry.space_group_name_H-M   'P 1'
#
loop_
_entity.id
_entity.type
_entity.pdbx_description
1 polymer ?
#
loop_
_entity_poly.entity_id
_entity_poly.type
_entity_poly.pdbx_seq_one_letter_code
_entity_poly.pdbx_strand_id
1 'polypeptide(L)'
;MKKYLLVILFFLSLGVSAQVDKIIPAAPNPPRLVNDFTGTLTQLQQENLEHKLKNYDDTTSNQIVVVIVKTVSDYDPYEYATALGRKWGVGNKEFNNGVVFLIAKDDRKVFIAPGYGLEGALPDITCKQIVDNEILPNFRGDDYYRGIDEGTTAIMQAVAGEYHPPEGYANRGKKKGVPLPLIIFIIFIIVIIISRIGGGGGGGSFMSRRGYR
;
A
#
# COMPACT_ATOMS: atom_id res chain seq x y z
N MET A 1 8.28 18.05 36.47
CA MET A 1 7.80 18.38 35.11
C MET A 1 8.08 17.31 34.07
N LYS A 2 9.30 16.77 33.92
CA LYS A 2 9.60 15.71 32.92
C LYS A 2 8.77 14.41 33.05
N LYS A 3 8.38 14.00 34.27
CA LYS A 3 7.57 12.78 34.48
C LYS A 3 6.13 12.93 33.98
N TYR A 4 5.53 14.12 34.09
CA TYR A 4 4.17 14.38 33.59
C TYR A 4 4.13 14.51 32.08
N LEU A 5 5.22 15.00 31.45
CA LEU A 5 5.35 15.07 29.99
C LEU A 5 5.32 13.68 29.35
N LEU A 6 5.99 12.69 29.95
CA LEU A 6 5.98 11.29 29.49
C LEU A 6 4.59 10.63 29.61
N VAL A 7 3.85 10.94 30.67
CA VAL A 7 2.48 10.42 30.86
C VAL A 7 1.53 11.03 29.84
N ILE A 8 1.64 12.33 29.56
CA ILE A 8 0.84 13.00 28.51
C ILE A 8 1.17 12.45 27.12
N LEU A 9 2.44 12.18 26.80
CA LEU A 9 2.84 11.57 25.53
C LEU A 9 2.27 10.14 25.39
N PHE A 10 2.23 9.37 26.47
CA PHE A 10 1.66 8.02 26.49
C PHE A 10 0.14 8.03 26.23
N PHE A 11 -0.60 8.99 26.80
CA PHE A 11 -2.04 9.14 26.57
C PHE A 11 -2.37 9.64 25.15
N LEU A 12 -1.48 10.41 24.51
CA LEU A 12 -1.68 10.87 23.14
C LEU A 12 -1.56 9.72 22.11
N SER A 13 -0.78 8.67 22.41
CA SER A 13 -0.58 7.52 21.51
C SER A 13 -1.74 6.53 21.49
N LEU A 14 -2.64 6.56 22.45
CA LEU A 14 -3.81 5.66 22.54
C LEU A 14 -5.02 6.11 21.71
N GLY A 15 -4.99 7.33 21.15
CA GLY A 15 -6.16 7.93 20.48
C GLY A 15 -6.30 7.61 18.99
N VAL A 16 -5.25 7.14 18.32
CA VAL A 16 -5.25 7.06 16.84
C VAL A 16 -6.01 5.85 16.31
N SER A 17 -5.95 4.72 17.00
CA SER A 17 -6.62 3.49 16.52
C SER A 17 -8.14 3.50 16.63
N ALA A 18 -8.72 4.31 17.51
CA ALA A 18 -10.17 4.35 17.73
C ALA A 18 -10.98 5.14 16.68
N GLN A 19 -10.30 5.87 15.79
CA GLN A 19 -10.97 6.71 14.79
C GLN A 19 -11.34 5.97 13.52
N VAL A 20 -10.49 5.04 13.05
CA VAL A 20 -10.74 4.23 11.83
C VAL A 20 -11.99 3.37 12.00
N ASP A 21 -12.20 2.78 13.17
CA ASP A 21 -13.34 1.91 13.46
C ASP A 21 -14.71 2.56 13.26
N LYS A 22 -14.79 3.90 13.34
CA LYS A 22 -16.05 4.64 13.18
C LYS A 22 -16.52 4.73 11.72
N ILE A 23 -15.59 4.72 10.77
CA ILE A 23 -15.91 4.81 9.34
C ILE A 23 -16.04 3.44 8.67
N ILE A 24 -15.55 2.38 9.32
CA ILE A 24 -15.70 1.03 8.82
C ILE A 24 -17.16 0.59 8.97
N PRO A 25 -17.80 0.12 7.89
CA PRO A 25 -19.18 -0.37 7.93
C PRO A 25 -19.36 -1.48 8.98
N ALA A 26 -20.56 -1.66 9.46
CA ALA A 26 -20.89 -2.83 10.27
C ALA A 26 -20.71 -4.12 9.45
N ALA A 27 -20.25 -5.18 10.09
CA ALA A 27 -20.21 -6.49 9.45
C ALA A 27 -21.62 -6.90 8.99
N PRO A 28 -21.77 -7.47 7.79
CA PRO A 28 -23.06 -7.91 7.31
C PRO A 28 -23.61 -9.05 8.19
N ASN A 29 -24.93 -9.06 8.33
CA ASN A 29 -25.62 -10.13 9.03
C ASN A 29 -26.81 -10.62 8.15
N PRO A 30 -26.77 -11.84 7.58
CA PRO A 30 -25.72 -12.87 7.77
C PRO A 30 -24.37 -12.48 7.17
N PRO A 31 -23.24 -13.08 7.64
CA PRO A 31 -21.90 -12.83 7.11
C PRO A 31 -21.80 -13.16 5.61
N ARG A 32 -21.10 -12.32 4.86
CA ARG A 32 -20.84 -12.51 3.43
C ARG A 32 -19.37 -12.26 3.11
N LEU A 33 -18.87 -12.97 2.10
CA LEU A 33 -17.50 -12.81 1.61
C LEU A 33 -17.37 -11.70 0.57
N VAL A 34 -18.46 -11.33 -0.11
CA VAL A 34 -18.51 -10.22 -1.06
C VAL A 34 -19.45 -9.12 -0.57
N ASN A 35 -18.89 -7.96 -0.30
CA ASN A 35 -19.58 -6.83 0.32
C ASN A 35 -19.41 -5.57 -0.53
N ASP A 36 -20.39 -5.27 -1.36
CA ASP A 36 -20.40 -4.08 -2.22
C ASP A 36 -21.34 -3.01 -1.65
N PHE A 37 -20.76 -1.97 -1.05
CA PHE A 37 -21.48 -0.81 -0.51
C PHE A 37 -21.68 0.30 -1.55
N THR A 38 -21.28 0.08 -2.80
CA THR A 38 -21.30 1.09 -3.86
C THR A 38 -22.24 0.76 -5.02
N GLY A 39 -22.74 -0.47 -5.08
CA GLY A 39 -23.52 -0.95 -6.21
C GLY A 39 -22.71 -1.10 -7.50
N THR A 40 -21.41 -1.37 -7.37
CA THR A 40 -20.50 -1.55 -8.52
C THR A 40 -20.76 -2.86 -9.25
N LEU A 41 -21.10 -3.91 -8.50
CA LEU A 41 -21.39 -5.24 -9.02
C LEU A 41 -22.88 -5.47 -9.12
N THR A 42 -23.32 -6.17 -10.17
CA THR A 42 -24.68 -6.70 -10.24
C THR A 42 -24.88 -7.80 -9.20
N GLN A 43 -26.14 -8.09 -8.86
CA GLN A 43 -26.45 -9.17 -7.91
C GLN A 43 -25.87 -10.52 -8.37
N LEU A 44 -26.01 -10.86 -9.66
CA LEU A 44 -25.47 -12.10 -10.22
C LEU A 44 -23.93 -12.16 -10.09
N GLN A 45 -23.24 -11.05 -10.32
CA GLN A 45 -21.77 -10.98 -10.16
C GLN A 45 -21.35 -11.17 -8.70
N GLN A 46 -22.09 -10.57 -7.76
CA GLN A 46 -21.84 -10.78 -6.33
C GLN A 46 -22.06 -12.24 -5.92
N GLU A 47 -23.15 -12.86 -6.38
CA GLU A 47 -23.47 -14.28 -6.10
C GLU A 47 -22.40 -15.22 -6.65
N ASN A 48 -21.91 -14.99 -7.88
CA ASN A 48 -20.87 -15.81 -8.49
C ASN A 48 -19.54 -15.71 -7.71
N LEU A 49 -19.13 -14.50 -7.34
CA LEU A 49 -17.93 -14.30 -6.52
C LEU A 49 -18.10 -14.90 -5.12
N GLU A 50 -19.27 -14.71 -4.48
CA GLU A 50 -19.57 -15.29 -3.18
C GLU A 50 -19.45 -16.82 -3.20
N HIS A 51 -20.01 -17.47 -4.21
CA HIS A 51 -19.92 -18.91 -4.40
C HIS A 51 -18.47 -19.38 -4.59
N LYS A 52 -17.70 -18.67 -5.40
CA LYS A 52 -16.28 -18.95 -5.62
C LYS A 52 -15.48 -18.86 -4.32
N LEU A 53 -15.65 -17.76 -3.57
CA LEU A 53 -14.90 -17.52 -2.33
C LEU A 53 -15.32 -18.48 -1.23
N LYS A 54 -16.61 -18.82 -1.15
CA LYS A 54 -17.12 -19.81 -0.21
C LYS A 54 -16.54 -21.20 -0.48
N ASN A 55 -16.52 -21.64 -1.73
CA ASN A 55 -15.91 -22.93 -2.09
C ASN A 55 -14.42 -22.97 -1.72
N TYR A 56 -13.71 -21.85 -1.88
CA TYR A 56 -12.29 -21.76 -1.48
C TYR A 56 -12.14 -21.85 0.04
N ASP A 57 -12.94 -21.12 0.81
CA ASP A 57 -12.95 -21.19 2.28
C ASP A 57 -13.28 -22.62 2.75
N ASP A 58 -14.34 -23.24 2.21
CA ASP A 58 -14.77 -24.61 2.58
C ASP A 58 -13.68 -25.67 2.29
N THR A 59 -12.82 -25.47 1.29
CA THR A 59 -11.79 -26.44 0.88
C THR A 59 -10.42 -26.21 1.52
N THR A 60 -10.08 -24.97 1.84
CA THR A 60 -8.73 -24.61 2.30
C THR A 60 -8.72 -24.04 3.71
N SER A 61 -9.88 -23.68 4.24
CA SER A 61 -10.07 -22.90 5.46
C SER A 61 -9.44 -21.50 5.41
N ASN A 62 -8.97 -21.05 4.26
CA ASN A 62 -8.47 -19.68 4.06
C ASN A 62 -9.61 -18.79 3.58
N GLN A 63 -9.87 -17.72 4.30
CA GLN A 63 -11.00 -16.83 4.02
C GLN A 63 -10.56 -15.58 3.26
N ILE A 64 -11.16 -15.32 2.11
CA ILE A 64 -10.97 -14.08 1.35
C ILE A 64 -12.26 -13.29 1.41
N VAL A 65 -12.19 -12.04 1.88
CA VAL A 65 -13.34 -11.12 1.94
C VAL A 65 -13.09 -9.94 1.01
N VAL A 66 -13.96 -9.75 0.03
CA VAL A 66 -13.96 -8.61 -0.89
C VAL A 66 -14.86 -7.52 -0.32
N VAL A 67 -14.32 -6.30 -0.21
CA VAL A 67 -15.05 -5.15 0.30
C VAL A 67 -14.89 -3.96 -0.64
N ILE A 68 -16.00 -3.50 -1.19
CA ILE A 68 -16.05 -2.32 -2.07
C ILE A 68 -16.72 -1.19 -1.30
N VAL A 69 -15.94 -0.15 -0.99
CA VAL A 69 -16.41 1.08 -0.33
C VAL A 69 -16.25 2.28 -1.26
N LYS A 70 -16.96 3.36 -0.99
CA LYS A 70 -16.80 4.61 -1.74
C LYS A 70 -15.40 5.18 -1.55
N THR A 71 -15.01 5.38 -0.29
CA THR A 71 -13.75 6.00 0.09
C THR A 71 -13.25 5.44 1.41
N VAL A 72 -11.96 5.48 1.62
CA VAL A 72 -11.30 5.25 2.91
C VAL A 72 -11.04 6.57 3.65
N SER A 73 -11.56 7.70 3.11
CA SER A 73 -11.32 9.06 3.62
C SER A 73 -9.81 9.37 3.68
N ASP A 74 -9.35 9.98 4.78
CA ASP A 74 -7.94 10.36 4.98
C ASP A 74 -7.06 9.21 5.49
N TYR A 75 -7.62 7.99 5.60
CA TYR A 75 -6.88 6.83 6.10
C TYR A 75 -6.06 6.15 5.00
N ASP A 76 -4.96 5.55 5.43
CA ASP A 76 -4.19 4.66 4.58
C ASP A 76 -4.99 3.38 4.29
N PRO A 77 -5.05 2.89 3.04
CA PRO A 77 -5.76 1.66 2.69
C PRO A 77 -5.33 0.43 3.50
N TYR A 78 -4.04 0.34 3.87
CA TYR A 78 -3.53 -0.71 4.74
C TYR A 78 -4.17 -0.64 6.14
N GLU A 79 -4.18 0.54 6.72
CA GLU A 79 -4.76 0.78 8.04
C GLU A 79 -6.26 0.43 8.05
N TYR A 80 -6.98 0.91 7.04
CA TYR A 80 -8.42 0.65 6.88
C TYR A 80 -8.70 -0.85 6.70
N ALA A 81 -8.02 -1.53 5.78
CA ALA A 81 -8.22 -2.94 5.48
C ALA A 81 -7.90 -3.82 6.70
N THR A 82 -6.80 -3.51 7.41
CA THR A 82 -6.39 -4.24 8.61
C THR A 82 -7.38 -4.04 9.77
N ALA A 83 -7.86 -2.82 9.99
CA ALA A 83 -8.87 -2.54 10.99
C ALA A 83 -10.20 -3.21 10.65
N LEU A 84 -10.61 -3.20 9.36
CA LEU A 84 -11.80 -3.88 8.87
C LEU A 84 -11.72 -5.39 9.12
N GLY A 85 -10.60 -6.01 8.74
CA GLY A 85 -10.37 -7.44 8.96
C GLY A 85 -10.49 -7.84 10.44
N ARG A 86 -9.92 -7.03 11.34
CA ARG A 86 -10.06 -7.22 12.79
C ARG A 86 -11.48 -7.01 13.29
N LYS A 87 -12.15 -5.94 12.84
CA LYS A 87 -13.52 -5.61 13.25
C LYS A 87 -14.53 -6.67 12.82
N TRP A 88 -14.38 -7.20 11.62
CA TRP A 88 -15.28 -8.22 11.08
C TRP A 88 -14.87 -9.63 11.46
N GLY A 89 -13.67 -9.83 11.99
CA GLY A 89 -13.14 -11.14 12.37
C GLY A 89 -12.87 -12.02 11.15
N VAL A 90 -12.27 -11.44 10.10
CA VAL A 90 -11.96 -12.15 8.85
C VAL A 90 -10.88 -13.21 9.09
N GLY A 91 -11.17 -14.45 8.71
CA GLY A 91 -10.33 -15.61 8.95
C GLY A 91 -10.50 -16.24 10.34
N ASN A 92 -9.77 -17.29 10.58
CA ASN A 92 -9.76 -17.98 11.87
C ASN A 92 -8.82 -17.27 12.85
N LYS A 93 -9.27 -17.06 14.10
CA LYS A 93 -8.48 -16.37 15.14
C LYS A 93 -7.20 -17.11 15.54
N GLU A 94 -7.20 -18.43 15.40
CA GLU A 94 -6.05 -19.27 15.74
C GLU A 94 -5.00 -19.24 14.63
N PHE A 95 -5.45 -19.30 13.36
CA PHE A 95 -4.56 -19.40 12.21
C PHE A 95 -4.28 -18.05 11.54
N ASN A 96 -5.08 -17.02 11.80
CA ASN A 96 -4.98 -15.70 11.18
C ASN A 96 -4.90 -15.78 9.62
N ASN A 97 -5.70 -16.66 9.04
CA ASN A 97 -5.70 -17.04 7.62
C ASN A 97 -6.77 -16.33 6.79
N GLY A 98 -7.10 -15.12 7.18
CA GLY A 98 -8.01 -14.25 6.44
C GLY A 98 -7.26 -13.31 5.50
N VAL A 99 -7.91 -12.94 4.40
CA VAL A 99 -7.44 -11.89 3.46
C VAL A 99 -8.55 -10.88 3.25
N VAL A 100 -8.27 -9.61 3.43
CA VAL A 100 -9.18 -8.52 3.06
C VAL A 100 -8.72 -7.95 1.71
N PHE A 101 -9.59 -8.07 0.69
CA PHE A 101 -9.42 -7.41 -0.59
C PHE A 101 -10.29 -6.16 -0.62
N LEU A 102 -9.68 -5.02 -0.32
CA LEU A 102 -10.33 -3.71 -0.22
C LEU A 102 -10.27 -2.95 -1.54
N ILE A 103 -11.40 -2.38 -1.95
CA ILE A 103 -11.53 -1.49 -3.10
C ILE A 103 -12.20 -0.20 -2.64
N ALA A 104 -11.48 0.92 -2.68
CA ALA A 104 -12.01 2.27 -2.45
C ALA A 104 -12.24 2.94 -3.81
N LYS A 105 -13.50 2.87 -4.29
CA LYS A 105 -13.84 3.18 -5.69
C LYS A 105 -13.56 4.62 -6.05
N ASP A 106 -14.03 5.57 -5.26
CA ASP A 106 -13.90 7.00 -5.54
C ASP A 106 -12.45 7.46 -5.37
N ASP A 107 -11.71 6.83 -4.46
CA ASP A 107 -10.28 7.09 -4.24
C ASP A 107 -9.39 6.43 -5.30
N ARG A 108 -9.92 5.51 -6.11
CA ARG A 108 -9.20 4.65 -7.05
C ARG A 108 -8.05 3.88 -6.38
N LYS A 109 -8.28 3.44 -5.15
CA LYS A 109 -7.33 2.69 -4.34
C LYS A 109 -7.77 1.24 -4.21
N VAL A 110 -6.81 0.35 -4.28
CA VAL A 110 -6.98 -1.10 -4.07
C VAL A 110 -5.92 -1.58 -3.11
N PHE A 111 -6.31 -2.44 -2.18
CA PHE A 111 -5.38 -3.03 -1.23
C PHE A 111 -5.75 -4.47 -0.91
N ILE A 112 -4.73 -5.33 -0.80
CA ILE A 112 -4.87 -6.72 -0.34
C ILE A 112 -4.14 -6.81 1.00
N ALA A 113 -4.88 -7.08 2.07
CA ALA A 113 -4.36 -7.22 3.42
C ALA A 113 -4.44 -8.69 3.87
N PRO A 114 -3.37 -9.46 3.78
CA PRO A 114 -3.31 -10.79 4.34
C PRO A 114 -3.26 -10.74 5.86
N GLY A 115 -3.87 -11.72 6.52
CA GLY A 115 -3.67 -11.99 7.93
C GLY A 115 -2.28 -12.60 8.16
N TYR A 116 -1.80 -12.48 9.40
CA TYR A 116 -0.45 -12.89 9.77
C TYR A 116 -0.08 -14.33 9.37
N GLY A 117 -1.06 -15.26 9.41
CA GLY A 117 -0.84 -16.66 9.00
C GLY A 117 -0.58 -16.85 7.50
N LEU A 118 -0.91 -15.86 6.68
CA LEU A 118 -0.74 -15.90 5.23
C LEU A 118 0.40 -15.01 4.71
N GLU A 119 1.05 -14.20 5.55
CA GLU A 119 2.15 -13.31 5.13
C GLU A 119 3.30 -14.05 4.45
N GLY A 120 3.57 -15.30 4.86
CA GLY A 120 4.60 -16.14 4.24
C GLY A 120 4.27 -16.56 2.81
N ALA A 121 2.99 -16.83 2.51
CA ALA A 121 2.52 -17.24 1.19
C ALA A 121 2.11 -16.05 0.32
N LEU A 122 1.62 -14.99 0.95
CA LEU A 122 1.11 -13.78 0.29
C LEU A 122 1.81 -12.52 0.85
N PRO A 123 3.14 -12.37 0.68
CA PRO A 123 3.86 -11.19 1.13
C PRO A 123 3.47 -9.94 0.33
N ASP A 124 3.73 -8.76 0.88
CA ASP A 124 3.36 -7.45 0.28
C ASP A 124 3.77 -7.31 -1.19
N ILE A 125 4.95 -7.82 -1.54
CA ILE A 125 5.42 -7.77 -2.93
C ILE A 125 4.51 -8.57 -3.86
N THR A 126 4.02 -9.72 -3.43
CA THR A 126 3.07 -10.55 -4.20
C THR A 126 1.70 -9.89 -4.26
N CYS A 127 1.20 -9.34 -3.15
CA CYS A 127 -0.04 -8.54 -3.14
C CYS A 127 0.04 -7.40 -4.16
N LYS A 128 1.16 -6.66 -4.17
CA LYS A 128 1.37 -5.59 -5.13
C LYS A 128 1.41 -6.08 -6.56
N GLN A 129 2.05 -7.21 -6.83
CA GLN A 129 2.10 -7.81 -8.17
C GLN A 129 0.70 -8.19 -8.67
N ILE A 130 -0.12 -8.79 -7.82
CA ILE A 130 -1.51 -9.15 -8.13
C ILE A 130 -2.31 -7.88 -8.45
N VAL A 131 -2.19 -6.84 -7.62
CA VAL A 131 -2.87 -5.57 -7.87
C VAL A 131 -2.46 -4.97 -9.22
N ASP A 132 -1.17 -4.90 -9.51
CA ASP A 132 -0.64 -4.24 -10.70
C ASP A 132 -0.92 -5.01 -12.00
N ASN A 133 -0.97 -6.36 -11.96
CA ASN A 133 -1.07 -7.19 -13.14
C ASN A 133 -2.48 -7.71 -13.42
N GLU A 134 -3.21 -8.09 -12.37
CA GLU A 134 -4.50 -8.78 -12.53
C GLU A 134 -5.69 -7.83 -12.27
N ILE A 135 -5.54 -6.87 -11.35
CA ILE A 135 -6.66 -6.04 -10.92
C ILE A 135 -6.72 -4.71 -11.67
N LEU A 136 -5.67 -3.89 -11.57
CA LEU A 136 -5.67 -2.54 -12.12
C LEU A 136 -5.87 -2.45 -13.64
N PRO A 137 -5.38 -3.39 -14.49
CA PRO A 137 -5.66 -3.33 -15.91
C PRO A 137 -7.15 -3.42 -16.23
N ASN A 138 -7.89 -4.29 -15.52
CA ASN A 138 -9.33 -4.45 -15.67
C ASN A 138 -10.11 -3.23 -15.14
N PHE A 139 -9.71 -2.70 -13.97
CA PHE A 139 -10.36 -1.52 -13.38
C PHE A 139 -10.19 -0.24 -14.23
N ARG A 140 -9.09 -0.12 -14.97
CA ARG A 140 -8.92 0.98 -15.94
C ARG A 140 -9.89 0.90 -17.12
N GLY A 141 -10.38 -0.30 -17.42
CA GLY A 141 -11.43 -0.57 -18.40
C GLY A 141 -12.84 -0.58 -17.82
N ASP A 142 -13.03 -0.11 -16.56
CA ASP A 142 -14.29 -0.17 -15.81
C ASP A 142 -14.85 -1.58 -15.61
N ASP A 143 -14.08 -2.64 -15.89
CA ASP A 143 -14.47 -4.02 -15.66
C ASP A 143 -14.08 -4.47 -14.24
N TYR A 144 -14.83 -3.96 -13.25
CA TYR A 144 -14.59 -4.27 -11.85
C TYR A 144 -14.80 -5.75 -11.53
N TYR A 145 -15.84 -6.37 -12.13
CA TYR A 145 -16.12 -7.78 -11.88
C TYR A 145 -14.93 -8.66 -12.29
N ARG A 146 -14.44 -8.47 -13.49
CA ARG A 146 -13.30 -9.23 -14.00
C ARG A 146 -12.04 -9.00 -13.17
N GLY A 147 -11.75 -7.76 -12.81
CA GLY A 147 -10.60 -7.45 -11.97
C GLY A 147 -10.67 -8.08 -10.58
N ILE A 148 -11.87 -8.19 -9.99
CA ILE A 148 -12.07 -8.87 -8.71
C ILE A 148 -11.96 -10.39 -8.88
N ASP A 149 -12.52 -10.93 -9.95
CA ASP A 149 -12.47 -12.37 -10.23
C ASP A 149 -11.05 -12.85 -10.51
N GLU A 150 -10.30 -12.18 -11.39
CA GLU A 150 -8.89 -12.47 -11.68
C GLU A 150 -8.01 -12.23 -10.44
N GLY A 151 -8.23 -11.13 -9.72
CA GLY A 151 -7.50 -10.80 -8.49
C GLY A 151 -7.68 -11.85 -7.39
N THR A 152 -8.92 -12.29 -7.15
CA THR A 152 -9.18 -13.35 -6.15
C THR A 152 -8.61 -14.69 -6.58
N THR A 153 -8.64 -15.03 -7.89
CA THR A 153 -7.96 -16.22 -8.42
C THR A 153 -6.46 -16.17 -8.16
N ALA A 154 -5.81 -15.03 -8.46
CA ALA A 154 -4.38 -14.84 -8.22
C ALA A 154 -4.01 -14.91 -6.72
N ILE A 155 -4.86 -14.38 -5.84
CA ILE A 155 -4.69 -14.52 -4.38
C ILE A 155 -4.73 -16.00 -3.98
N MET A 156 -5.71 -16.78 -4.48
CA MET A 156 -5.82 -18.21 -4.21
C MET A 156 -4.58 -18.98 -4.68
N GLN A 157 -4.10 -18.69 -5.89
CA GLN A 157 -2.88 -19.28 -6.44
C GLN A 157 -1.63 -18.90 -5.63
N ALA A 158 -1.53 -17.65 -5.18
CA ALA A 158 -0.40 -17.22 -4.35
C ALA A 158 -0.36 -17.95 -3.01
N VAL A 159 -1.53 -18.11 -2.36
CA VAL A 159 -1.64 -18.87 -1.10
C VAL A 159 -1.29 -20.35 -1.33
N ALA A 160 -1.61 -20.92 -2.48
CA ALA A 160 -1.20 -22.29 -2.87
C ALA A 160 0.28 -22.39 -3.31
N GLY A 161 1.00 -21.26 -3.46
CA GLY A 161 2.37 -21.26 -3.99
C GLY A 161 2.47 -21.40 -5.50
N GLU A 162 1.36 -21.19 -6.22
CA GLU A 162 1.24 -21.42 -7.68
C GLU A 162 1.21 -20.11 -8.49
N TYR A 163 1.19 -18.95 -7.84
CA TYR A 163 1.17 -17.67 -8.55
C TYR A 163 2.54 -17.33 -9.13
N HIS A 164 2.58 -17.14 -10.44
CA HIS A 164 3.74 -16.66 -11.18
C HIS A 164 3.42 -15.32 -11.84
N PRO A 165 4.08 -14.23 -11.43
CA PRO A 165 3.87 -12.93 -12.07
C PRO A 165 4.28 -13.00 -13.55
N PRO A 166 3.62 -12.22 -14.43
CA PRO A 166 3.96 -12.16 -15.85
C PRO A 166 5.44 -11.85 -16.09
N GLU A 167 6.00 -12.41 -17.19
CA GLU A 167 7.39 -12.17 -17.58
C GLU A 167 7.69 -10.67 -17.70
N GLY A 168 8.85 -10.26 -17.19
CA GLY A 168 9.28 -8.85 -17.22
C GLY A 168 8.75 -7.97 -16.09
N TYR A 169 7.92 -8.50 -15.15
CA TYR A 169 7.46 -7.74 -13.99
C TYR A 169 8.61 -7.17 -13.16
N ALA A 170 9.64 -7.98 -12.91
CA ALA A 170 10.83 -7.57 -12.14
C ALA A 170 11.58 -6.37 -12.76
N ASN A 171 11.32 -6.03 -14.01
CA ASN A 171 11.93 -4.91 -14.74
C ASN A 171 11.03 -3.65 -14.77
N ARG A 172 9.75 -3.75 -14.43
CA ARG A 172 8.79 -2.61 -14.47
C ARG A 172 9.11 -1.49 -13.49
N GLY A 173 9.77 -1.78 -12.38
CA GLY A 173 10.17 -0.78 -11.36
C GLY A 173 11.56 -0.21 -11.52
N LYS A 174 12.37 -0.72 -12.43
CA LYS A 174 13.69 -0.17 -12.74
C LYS A 174 13.50 1.10 -13.61
N LYS A 175 13.07 2.21 -12.99
CA LYS A 175 13.40 3.53 -13.56
C LYS A 175 14.87 3.45 -13.90
N LYS A 176 15.23 3.71 -15.17
CA LYS A 176 16.64 3.87 -15.56
C LYS A 176 17.19 4.93 -14.59
N GLY A 177 17.89 4.48 -13.57
CA GLY A 177 18.50 5.38 -12.61
C GLY A 177 19.32 6.37 -13.40
N VAL A 178 19.32 7.63 -12.98
CA VAL A 178 20.17 8.65 -13.59
C VAL A 178 21.58 8.05 -13.62
N PRO A 179 22.20 7.86 -14.80
CA PRO A 179 23.47 7.17 -14.88
C PRO A 179 24.48 7.86 -13.98
N LEU A 180 25.18 7.06 -13.17
CA LEU A 180 26.17 7.56 -12.19
C LEU A 180 27.09 8.65 -12.76
N PRO A 181 27.57 8.57 -14.04
CA PRO A 181 28.35 9.62 -14.66
C PRO A 181 27.61 10.96 -14.74
N LEU A 182 26.30 10.96 -14.96
CA LEU A 182 25.50 12.19 -15.04
C LEU A 182 25.33 12.84 -13.64
N ILE A 183 25.20 12.03 -12.58
CA ILE A 183 25.17 12.54 -11.20
C ILE A 183 26.51 13.19 -10.85
N ILE A 184 27.62 12.53 -11.17
CA ILE A 184 28.99 13.06 -10.96
C ILE A 184 29.17 14.37 -11.75
N PHE A 185 28.70 14.43 -13.00
CA PHE A 185 28.77 15.63 -13.83
C PHE A 185 27.96 16.80 -13.25
N ILE A 186 26.76 16.55 -12.76
CA ILE A 186 25.91 17.55 -12.08
C ILE A 186 26.61 18.07 -10.83
N ILE A 187 27.17 17.18 -9.99
CA ILE A 187 27.94 17.58 -8.79
C ILE A 187 29.14 18.42 -9.17
N PHE A 188 29.86 18.03 -10.22
CA PHE A 188 31.01 18.78 -10.72
C PHE A 188 30.65 20.21 -11.18
N ILE A 189 29.54 20.35 -11.92
CA ILE A 189 28.98 21.66 -12.32
C ILE A 189 28.64 22.51 -11.09
N ILE A 190 27.98 21.92 -10.09
CA ILE A 190 27.59 22.62 -8.86
C ILE A 190 28.82 23.12 -8.13
N VAL A 191 29.89 22.30 -8.02
CA VAL A 191 31.15 22.69 -7.38
C VAL A 191 31.82 23.85 -8.14
N ILE A 192 31.83 23.84 -9.47
CA ILE A 192 32.36 24.95 -10.29
C ILE A 192 31.57 26.23 -10.05
N ILE A 193 30.24 26.17 -10.00
CA ILE A 193 29.36 27.32 -9.78
C ILE A 193 29.64 27.91 -8.39
N ILE A 194 29.72 27.08 -7.35
CA ILE A 194 30.01 27.51 -5.99
C ILE A 194 31.42 28.14 -5.89
N SER A 195 32.41 27.52 -6.55
CA SER A 195 33.77 28.04 -6.59
C SER A 195 33.88 29.42 -7.29
N ARG A 196 33.03 29.67 -8.28
CA ARG A 196 32.99 31.00 -8.96
C ARG A 196 32.24 32.06 -8.15
N ILE A 197 31.21 31.69 -7.40
CA ILE A 197 30.43 32.60 -6.55
C ILE A 197 31.20 32.96 -5.28
N GLY A 198 32.07 32.04 -4.76
CA GLY A 198 32.92 32.26 -3.58
C GLY A 198 34.24 33.01 -3.82
N GLY A 199 34.58 33.33 -5.10
CA GLY A 199 35.86 33.92 -5.50
C GLY A 199 35.89 35.44 -5.60
N GLY A 200 35.08 36.16 -4.85
CA GLY A 200 35.11 37.64 -4.81
C GLY A 200 35.51 38.17 -3.44
N GLY A 201 36.79 38.17 -3.10
CA GLY A 201 37.27 38.74 -1.84
C GLY A 201 38.77 38.93 -1.74
N GLY A 202 39.29 40.05 -2.25
CA GLY A 202 40.33 40.88 -1.60
C GLY A 202 41.74 40.37 -1.53
N GLY A 203 42.51 40.49 -2.62
CA GLY A 203 43.97 40.61 -2.53
C GLY A 203 44.37 42.03 -2.12
N GLY A 204 44.45 42.28 -0.81
CA GLY A 204 45.08 43.50 -0.27
C GLY A 204 46.59 43.34 -0.20
N SER A 205 47.32 43.92 -1.18
CA SER A 205 48.75 44.03 -1.14
C SER A 205 49.15 45.09 -0.11
N PHE A 206 49.77 44.68 0.97
CA PHE A 206 50.49 45.60 1.89
C PHE A 206 51.85 45.94 1.30
N MET A 207 51.97 47.15 0.70
CA MET A 207 53.30 47.79 0.40
C MET A 207 53.83 48.38 1.69
N SER A 208 54.86 47.75 2.23
CA SER A 208 55.69 48.32 3.28
C SER A 208 56.66 49.31 2.67
N ARG A 209 56.39 50.61 2.92
CA ARG A 209 57.35 51.69 2.59
C ARG A 209 58.27 51.93 3.75
N ARG A 210 59.47 51.39 3.69
CA ARG A 210 60.52 51.74 4.59
C ARG A 210 61.30 52.93 3.93
N GLY A 211 61.09 54.14 4.47
CA GLY A 211 61.83 55.34 4.12
C GLY A 211 62.97 55.54 5.06
N TYR A 212 64.13 55.86 4.51
CA TYR A 212 65.37 56.27 5.16
C TYR A 212 65.23 57.59 5.90
N ARG A 213 65.65 57.72 7.11
CA ARG A 213 66.75 58.44 7.78
C ARG A 213 66.64 58.24 9.26
#